data_192201e03da7c10f59bc19086b4e3289
#
_entry.id   192201e03da7c10f59bc19086b4e3289
#
_cell.length_a   1.000
_cell.length_b   1.000
_cell.length_c   1.000
_cell.angle_alpha   90.00
_cell.angle_beta   90.00
_cell.angle_gamma   90.00
#
_symmetry.space_group_name_H-M   'P 1'
#
loop_
_entity.id
_entity.type
_entity.pdbx_description
1 polymer ?
#
loop_
_entity_poly.entity_id
_entity_poly.type
_entity_poly.pdbx_seq_one_letter_code
_entity_poly.pdbx_strand_id
1 'polypeptide(L)'
;MGRVEEESFRNGGLGRKVVRPALGGGLGVCERSMIANGQYQKKLEDLLIVCRKNLRSVNEDLIRRAFAMSLDAHKHDLRASGEPYFLHPYEVALVVAKEIALDDVSVAAALLHDVVEDTKFELKDIRAEFGDSVADIVDGATKITDIFESHEVRQAESYRKLLLSMVNDIRVMLIKFADRLHNMRTLEYLPPDKQ
;
A
#
# COMPACT_ATOMS: atom_id res chain seq x y z
N MET A 1 2.53 -35.38 -2.36
CA MET A 1 3.69 -34.71 -1.71
C MET A 1 4.21 -33.65 -2.70
N GLY A 2 3.65 -32.44 -2.67
CA GLY A 2 4.02 -31.35 -3.56
C GLY A 2 5.13 -30.54 -2.91
N ARG A 3 6.23 -30.36 -3.64
CA ARG A 3 7.32 -29.46 -3.24
C ARG A 3 6.81 -28.02 -3.20
N VAL A 4 6.95 -27.35 -2.09
CA VAL A 4 6.83 -25.89 -1.93
C VAL A 4 8.19 -25.33 -2.34
N GLU A 5 8.26 -24.63 -3.46
CA GLU A 5 9.44 -23.84 -3.81
C GLU A 5 9.40 -22.53 -3.01
N GLU A 6 10.30 -22.41 -2.04
CA GLU A 6 10.57 -21.15 -1.34
C GLU A 6 11.44 -20.27 -2.26
N GLU A 7 10.82 -19.36 -2.99
CA GLU A 7 11.55 -18.21 -3.54
C GLU A 7 11.68 -17.14 -2.45
N SER A 8 12.89 -17.04 -1.91
CA SER A 8 13.29 -15.99 -0.98
C SER A 8 13.50 -14.70 -1.74
N PHE A 9 12.50 -13.83 -1.77
CA PHE A 9 12.72 -12.42 -2.10
C PHE A 9 13.23 -11.69 -0.87
N ARG A 10 14.36 -10.97 -1.05
CA ARG A 10 14.97 -10.10 -0.03
C ARG A 10 14.04 -8.92 0.22
N ASN A 11 13.29 -8.97 1.30
CA ASN A 11 12.65 -7.80 1.85
C ASN A 11 12.84 -7.77 3.36
N GLY A 12 13.80 -6.96 3.78
CA GLY A 12 14.12 -6.65 5.17
C GLY A 12 13.21 -5.57 5.73
N GLY A 13 11.90 -5.79 5.76
CA GLY A 13 10.95 -4.85 6.40
C GLY A 13 10.26 -5.51 7.60
N LEU A 14 10.09 -4.74 8.66
CA LEU A 14 9.38 -5.14 9.88
C LEU A 14 7.98 -5.70 9.54
N GLY A 15 7.79 -7.03 9.67
CA GLY A 15 6.48 -7.65 9.70
C GLY A 15 5.93 -8.22 8.40
N ARG A 16 6.66 -8.20 7.28
CA ARG A 16 6.18 -8.66 5.98
C ARG A 16 6.55 -10.13 5.72
N LYS A 17 5.71 -11.08 6.16
CA LYS A 17 5.66 -12.42 5.55
C LYS A 17 4.47 -12.48 4.60
N VAL A 18 4.74 -12.29 3.30
CA VAL A 18 3.77 -12.58 2.26
C VAL A 18 3.90 -14.06 1.91
N VAL A 19 2.89 -14.87 2.22
CA VAL A 19 2.83 -16.28 1.85
C VAL A 19 2.05 -16.39 0.54
N ARG A 20 2.74 -16.68 -0.56
CA ARG A 20 2.11 -16.84 -1.89
C ARG A 20 1.86 -18.30 -2.21
N PRO A 21 0.64 -18.70 -2.55
CA PRO A 21 0.41 -19.94 -3.28
C PRO A 21 0.79 -19.76 -4.76
N ALA A 22 1.48 -20.74 -5.34
CA ALA A 22 1.86 -20.75 -6.76
C ALA A 22 0.62 -20.81 -7.66
N LEU A 23 0.41 -19.77 -8.49
CA LEU A 23 -0.68 -19.77 -9.48
C LEU A 23 -0.20 -19.27 -10.85
N GLY A 24 -0.57 -20.06 -11.87
CA GLY A 24 -0.44 -19.68 -13.27
C GLY A 24 -1.74 -19.06 -13.81
N GLY A 25 -1.61 -18.01 -14.61
CA GLY A 25 -2.46 -17.71 -15.77
C GLY A 25 -3.67 -16.82 -15.63
N GLY A 26 -3.70 -15.73 -16.41
CA GLY A 26 -4.90 -15.17 -17.05
C GLY A 26 -5.49 -13.89 -16.46
N LEU A 27 -5.11 -12.75 -17.03
CA LEU A 27 -5.78 -11.45 -16.85
C LEU A 27 -7.09 -11.41 -17.68
N GLY A 28 -8.20 -10.96 -17.10
CA GLY A 28 -9.31 -10.45 -17.91
C GLY A 28 -10.73 -10.62 -17.39
N VAL A 29 -11.03 -11.36 -16.32
CA VAL A 29 -12.41 -11.61 -15.88
C VAL A 29 -12.65 -11.35 -14.38
N CYS A 30 -11.61 -10.98 -13.64
CA CYS A 30 -11.63 -10.98 -12.17
C CYS A 30 -12.07 -9.65 -11.52
N GLU A 31 -12.00 -8.49 -12.21
CA GLU A 31 -12.28 -7.18 -11.62
C GLU A 31 -13.71 -7.03 -11.09
N ARG A 32 -14.71 -7.57 -11.81
CA ARG A 32 -16.11 -7.48 -11.38
C ARG A 32 -16.51 -8.51 -10.31
N SER A 33 -15.79 -9.62 -10.20
CA SER A 33 -16.19 -10.69 -9.29
C SER A 33 -15.66 -10.53 -7.85
N MET A 34 -14.54 -9.82 -7.64
CA MET A 34 -13.95 -9.61 -6.31
C MET A 34 -14.61 -8.48 -5.54
N ILE A 35 -14.96 -7.36 -6.22
CA ILE A 35 -15.76 -6.28 -5.62
C ILE A 35 -17.20 -6.75 -5.37
N ALA A 36 -17.66 -7.76 -6.10
CA ALA A 36 -18.97 -8.39 -5.89
C ALA A 36 -19.08 -9.15 -4.54
N ASN A 37 -17.98 -9.38 -3.82
CA ASN A 37 -18.04 -9.82 -2.43
C ASN A 37 -18.54 -8.64 -1.58
N GLY A 38 -19.77 -8.72 -1.06
CA GLY A 38 -20.45 -7.63 -0.33
C GLY A 38 -19.63 -6.98 0.79
N GLN A 39 -18.61 -7.67 1.32
CA GLN A 39 -17.69 -7.15 2.32
C GLN A 39 -16.77 -6.05 1.77
N TYR A 40 -16.16 -6.24 0.61
CA TYR A 40 -15.26 -5.24 0.01
C TYR A 40 -16.04 -4.07 -0.59
N GLN A 41 -17.24 -4.33 -1.11
CA GLN A 41 -18.15 -3.27 -1.55
C GLN A 41 -18.50 -2.32 -0.40
N LYS A 42 -18.81 -2.86 0.79
CA LYS A 42 -19.07 -2.06 1.97
C LYS A 42 -17.84 -1.23 2.38
N LYS A 43 -16.65 -1.85 2.41
CA LYS A 43 -15.39 -1.12 2.73
C LYS A 43 -15.12 0.04 1.76
N LEU A 44 -15.36 -0.15 0.47
CA LEU A 44 -15.23 0.91 -0.52
C LEU A 44 -16.20 2.07 -0.23
N GLU A 45 -17.48 1.77 0.02
CA GLU A 45 -18.46 2.81 0.35
C GLU A 45 -18.10 3.52 1.69
N ASP A 46 -17.66 2.79 2.70
CA ASP A 46 -17.21 3.37 3.96
C ASP A 46 -16.04 4.35 3.74
N LEU A 47 -15.04 3.99 2.92
CA LEU A 47 -13.93 4.88 2.55
C LEU A 47 -14.42 6.13 1.81
N LEU A 48 -15.31 5.97 0.83
CA LEU A 48 -15.86 7.10 0.08
C LEU A 48 -16.68 8.05 0.96
N ILE A 49 -17.44 7.52 1.92
CA ILE A 49 -18.16 8.33 2.93
C ILE A 49 -17.17 9.15 3.74
N VAL A 50 -16.06 8.55 4.19
CA VAL A 50 -15.01 9.24 4.94
C VAL A 50 -14.37 10.34 4.07
N CYS A 51 -14.05 10.05 2.81
CA CYS A 51 -13.49 11.03 1.88
C CYS A 51 -14.44 12.22 1.66
N ARG A 52 -15.72 11.97 1.35
CA ARG A 52 -16.72 13.04 1.18
C ARG A 52 -16.86 13.94 2.40
N LYS A 53 -16.70 13.36 3.60
CA LYS A 53 -16.85 14.10 4.85
C LYS A 53 -15.63 14.99 5.15
N ASN A 54 -14.43 14.55 4.82
CA ASN A 54 -13.19 15.17 5.31
C ASN A 54 -12.41 15.92 4.23
N LEU A 55 -12.57 15.54 2.94
CA LEU A 55 -11.80 16.14 1.86
C LEU A 55 -12.60 17.28 1.18
N ARG A 56 -11.88 18.27 0.65
CA ARG A 56 -12.51 19.43 -0.03
C ARG A 56 -13.17 19.06 -1.36
N SER A 57 -12.57 18.11 -2.07
CA SER A 57 -13.07 17.55 -3.33
C SER A 57 -12.70 16.07 -3.37
N VAL A 58 -13.50 15.25 -4.05
CA VAL A 58 -13.28 13.81 -4.13
C VAL A 58 -13.52 13.34 -5.56
N ASN A 59 -12.48 12.82 -6.18
CA ASN A 59 -12.59 12.05 -7.41
C ASN A 59 -12.86 10.57 -7.03
N GLU A 60 -14.13 10.22 -6.93
CA GLU A 60 -14.53 8.86 -6.54
C GLU A 60 -14.08 7.80 -7.53
N ASP A 61 -14.03 8.12 -8.82
CA ASP A 61 -13.56 7.18 -9.84
C ASP A 61 -12.10 6.82 -9.64
N LEU A 62 -11.24 7.80 -9.32
CA LEU A 62 -9.84 7.60 -8.98
C LEU A 62 -9.71 6.64 -7.78
N ILE A 63 -10.46 6.89 -6.71
CA ILE A 63 -10.40 6.07 -5.49
C ILE A 63 -10.93 4.65 -5.76
N ARG A 64 -12.02 4.50 -6.53
CA ARG A 64 -12.58 3.20 -6.90
C ARG A 64 -11.60 2.36 -7.71
N ARG A 65 -10.92 2.95 -8.69
CA ARG A 65 -9.90 2.26 -9.51
C ARG A 65 -8.69 1.88 -8.66
N ALA A 66 -8.18 2.77 -7.81
CA ALA A 66 -7.07 2.48 -6.90
C ALA A 66 -7.42 1.34 -5.91
N PHE A 67 -8.63 1.36 -5.36
CA PHE A 67 -9.14 0.30 -4.48
C PHE A 67 -9.19 -1.05 -5.21
N ALA A 68 -9.72 -1.08 -6.43
CA ALA A 68 -9.83 -2.30 -7.23
C ALA A 68 -8.44 -2.88 -7.57
N MET A 69 -7.50 -2.02 -8.00
CA MET A 69 -6.13 -2.45 -8.31
C MET A 69 -5.40 -2.98 -7.06
N SER A 70 -5.48 -2.30 -5.93
CA SER A 70 -4.88 -2.75 -4.68
C SER A 70 -5.45 -4.10 -4.22
N LEU A 71 -6.78 -4.27 -4.31
CA LEU A 71 -7.45 -5.52 -3.97
C LEU A 71 -7.02 -6.68 -4.89
N ASP A 72 -6.92 -6.47 -6.21
CA ASP A 72 -6.46 -7.49 -7.16
C ASP A 72 -4.97 -7.82 -6.96
N ALA A 73 -4.16 -6.80 -6.72
CA ALA A 73 -2.72 -6.94 -6.51
C ALA A 73 -2.41 -7.86 -5.32
N HIS A 74 -3.15 -7.71 -4.21
CA HIS A 74 -2.93 -8.43 -2.95
C HIS A 74 -3.94 -9.55 -2.67
N LYS A 75 -4.67 -10.01 -3.67
CA LYS A 75 -5.77 -10.99 -3.50
C LYS A 75 -5.39 -12.32 -2.87
N HIS A 76 -4.11 -12.69 -2.95
CA HIS A 76 -3.58 -13.96 -2.43
C HIS A 76 -2.61 -13.77 -1.27
N ASP A 77 -2.36 -12.52 -0.89
CA ASP A 77 -1.39 -12.19 0.13
C ASP A 77 -2.06 -12.11 1.51
N LEU A 78 -1.39 -12.66 2.53
CA LEU A 78 -1.83 -12.61 3.92
C LEU A 78 -0.80 -11.89 4.78
N ARG A 79 -1.24 -11.18 5.80
CA ARG A 79 -0.39 -10.62 6.85
C ARG A 79 0.04 -11.69 7.86
N ALA A 80 0.98 -11.35 8.76
CA ALA A 80 1.39 -12.21 9.86
C ALA A 80 0.21 -12.57 10.80
N SER A 81 -0.81 -11.73 10.88
CA SER A 81 -2.07 -11.99 11.60
C SER A 81 -2.96 -13.05 10.95
N GLY A 82 -2.69 -13.44 9.70
CA GLY A 82 -3.54 -14.31 8.88
C GLY A 82 -4.66 -13.58 8.13
N GLU A 83 -4.77 -12.26 8.29
CA GLU A 83 -5.75 -11.45 7.57
C GLU A 83 -5.33 -11.16 6.13
N PRO A 84 -6.28 -10.90 5.19
CA PRO A 84 -5.96 -10.45 3.84
C PRO A 84 -5.07 -9.21 3.85
N TYR A 85 -3.98 -9.23 3.07
CA TYR A 85 -3.00 -8.14 3.04
C TYR A 85 -3.64 -6.80 2.65
N PHE A 86 -4.62 -6.82 1.75
CA PHE A 86 -5.36 -5.64 1.29
C PHE A 86 -5.92 -4.78 2.44
N LEU A 87 -6.20 -5.36 3.60
CA LEU A 87 -6.69 -4.59 4.75
C LEU A 87 -5.69 -3.53 5.21
N HIS A 88 -4.39 -3.76 5.03
CA HIS A 88 -3.36 -2.79 5.38
C HIS A 88 -3.42 -1.50 4.54
N PRO A 89 -3.29 -1.52 3.20
CA PRO A 89 -3.40 -0.29 2.42
C PRO A 89 -4.78 0.38 2.55
N TYR A 90 -5.83 -0.38 2.80
CA TYR A 90 -7.15 0.16 3.10
C TYR A 90 -7.15 0.99 4.41
N GLU A 91 -6.60 0.47 5.50
CA GLU A 91 -6.52 1.18 6.78
C GLU A 91 -5.57 2.39 6.69
N VAL A 92 -4.47 2.29 5.95
CA VAL A 92 -3.59 3.44 5.68
C VAL A 92 -4.36 4.54 4.94
N ALA A 93 -5.14 4.19 3.92
CA ALA A 93 -5.99 5.14 3.19
C ALA A 93 -7.05 5.79 4.09
N LEU A 94 -7.62 5.05 5.04
CA LEU A 94 -8.54 5.60 6.05
C LEU A 94 -7.85 6.62 6.97
N VAL A 95 -6.62 6.34 7.43
CA VAL A 95 -5.84 7.29 8.23
C VAL A 95 -5.58 8.56 7.43
N VAL A 96 -5.16 8.43 6.16
CA VAL A 96 -4.90 9.57 5.26
C VAL A 96 -6.17 10.42 5.05
N ALA A 97 -7.32 9.78 4.84
CA ALA A 97 -8.59 10.48 4.59
C ALA A 97 -9.22 11.09 5.85
N LYS A 98 -9.07 10.44 7.00
CA LYS A 98 -9.80 10.78 8.23
C LYS A 98 -8.97 11.57 9.22
N GLU A 99 -7.73 11.12 9.48
CA GLU A 99 -6.89 11.67 10.55
C GLU A 99 -5.99 12.80 10.02
N ILE A 100 -5.46 12.67 8.81
CA ILE A 100 -4.58 13.67 8.18
C ILE A 100 -5.38 14.62 7.29
N ALA A 101 -6.47 14.13 6.67
CA ALA A 101 -7.36 14.88 5.77
C ALA A 101 -6.62 15.49 4.56
N LEU A 102 -5.84 14.68 3.85
CA LEU A 102 -5.15 15.06 2.61
C LEU A 102 -6.15 15.16 1.43
N ASP A 103 -5.69 14.98 0.21
CA ASP A 103 -6.52 14.99 -1.00
C ASP A 103 -6.82 13.56 -1.51
N ASP A 104 -7.67 13.44 -2.51
CA ASP A 104 -8.05 12.19 -3.16
C ASP A 104 -6.88 11.48 -3.85
N VAL A 105 -5.91 12.25 -4.39
CA VAL A 105 -4.66 11.72 -4.96
C VAL A 105 -3.84 11.00 -3.87
N SER A 106 -3.77 11.57 -2.68
CA SER A 106 -3.08 10.97 -1.53
C SER A 106 -3.78 9.71 -1.04
N VAL A 107 -5.12 9.69 -1.05
CA VAL A 107 -5.89 8.48 -0.68
C VAL A 107 -5.66 7.37 -1.72
N ALA A 108 -5.66 7.69 -3.01
CA ALA A 108 -5.34 6.73 -4.07
C ALA A 108 -3.90 6.21 -3.94
N ALA A 109 -2.93 7.09 -3.71
CA ALA A 109 -1.54 6.70 -3.50
C ALA A 109 -1.36 5.83 -2.24
N ALA A 110 -2.11 6.10 -1.16
CA ALA A 110 -2.11 5.28 0.05
C ALA A 110 -2.66 3.87 -0.20
N LEU A 111 -3.69 3.71 -1.05
CA LEU A 111 -4.17 2.40 -1.47
C LEU A 111 -3.13 1.62 -2.30
N LEU A 112 -2.26 2.31 -3.01
CA LEU A 112 -1.31 1.74 -3.98
C LEU A 112 0.13 1.67 -3.48
N HIS A 113 0.45 2.16 -2.27
CA HIS A 113 1.82 2.40 -1.83
C HIS A 113 2.70 1.13 -1.79
N ASP A 114 2.12 -0.04 -1.51
CA ASP A 114 2.81 -1.33 -1.49
C ASP A 114 2.68 -2.13 -2.80
N VAL A 115 1.84 -1.68 -3.75
CA VAL A 115 1.56 -2.43 -4.99
C VAL A 115 2.82 -2.63 -5.83
N VAL A 116 3.67 -1.60 -5.95
CA VAL A 116 4.91 -1.66 -6.73
C VAL A 116 6.00 -2.45 -6.00
N GLU A 117 6.04 -2.39 -4.65
CA GLU A 117 7.05 -3.09 -3.85
C GLU A 117 6.79 -4.60 -3.76
N ASP A 118 5.53 -4.98 -3.55
CA ASP A 118 5.17 -6.33 -3.13
C ASP A 118 4.50 -7.16 -4.24
N THR A 119 4.25 -6.58 -5.43
CA THR A 119 3.52 -7.30 -6.48
C THR A 119 4.23 -7.24 -7.84
N LYS A 120 3.57 -7.75 -8.87
CA LYS A 120 4.07 -7.76 -10.26
C LYS A 120 3.87 -6.43 -10.99
N PHE A 121 3.11 -5.50 -10.43
CA PHE A 121 2.85 -4.21 -11.06
C PHE A 121 4.08 -3.32 -10.96
N GLU A 122 4.35 -2.59 -12.03
CA GLU A 122 5.46 -1.65 -12.11
C GLU A 122 4.95 -0.21 -12.00
N LEU A 123 5.84 0.72 -11.65
CA LEU A 123 5.50 2.15 -11.56
C LEU A 123 4.91 2.70 -12.86
N LYS A 124 5.34 2.15 -14.03
CA LYS A 124 4.78 2.53 -15.33
C LYS A 124 3.29 2.21 -15.46
N ASP A 125 2.82 1.11 -14.82
CA ASP A 125 1.42 0.70 -14.84
C ASP A 125 0.58 1.66 -14.00
N ILE A 126 1.11 2.05 -12.82
CA ILE A 126 0.50 3.07 -11.96
C ILE A 126 0.39 4.40 -12.72
N ARG A 127 1.47 4.83 -13.40
CA ARG A 127 1.50 6.08 -14.17
C ARG A 127 0.52 6.09 -15.32
N ALA A 128 0.40 4.99 -16.04
CA ALA A 128 -0.53 4.85 -17.17
C ALA A 128 -2.01 4.90 -16.71
N GLU A 129 -2.32 4.30 -15.55
CA GLU A 129 -3.69 4.17 -15.06
C GLU A 129 -4.14 5.38 -14.23
N PHE A 130 -3.25 5.96 -13.41
CA PHE A 130 -3.59 6.98 -12.40
C PHE A 130 -2.94 8.34 -12.64
N GLY A 131 -2.02 8.46 -13.63
CA GLY A 131 -1.30 9.68 -13.96
C GLY A 131 -0.08 9.94 -13.08
N ASP A 132 0.64 11.03 -13.43
CA ASP A 132 1.94 11.37 -12.81
C ASP A 132 1.83 11.64 -11.31
N SER A 133 0.81 12.38 -10.88
CA SER A 133 0.68 12.79 -9.47
C SER A 133 0.59 11.61 -8.50
N VAL A 134 -0.18 10.57 -8.84
CA VAL A 134 -0.28 9.35 -8.01
C VAL A 134 1.02 8.56 -8.11
N ALA A 135 1.56 8.39 -9.32
CA ALA A 135 2.78 7.61 -9.55
C ALA A 135 4.00 8.20 -8.83
N ASP A 136 4.15 9.52 -8.82
CA ASP A 136 5.28 10.19 -8.16
C ASP A 136 5.22 10.05 -6.64
N ILE A 137 4.01 10.07 -6.04
CA ILE A 137 3.84 9.81 -4.60
C ILE A 137 4.14 8.34 -4.28
N VAL A 138 3.68 7.39 -5.08
CA VAL A 138 3.96 5.96 -4.89
C VAL A 138 5.47 5.69 -5.03
N ASP A 139 6.13 6.21 -6.07
CA ASP A 139 7.59 6.11 -6.26
C ASP A 139 8.37 6.69 -5.08
N GLY A 140 7.94 7.86 -4.58
CA GLY A 140 8.53 8.47 -3.40
C GLY A 140 8.38 7.60 -2.15
N ALA A 141 7.22 6.99 -1.95
CA ALA A 141 6.96 6.10 -0.82
C ALA A 141 7.85 4.84 -0.87
N THR A 142 8.00 4.21 -2.03
CA THR A 142 8.89 3.06 -2.26
C THR A 142 10.35 3.42 -1.96
N LYS A 143 10.86 4.53 -2.49
CA LYS A 143 12.24 4.98 -2.26
C LYS A 143 12.55 5.28 -0.80
N ILE A 144 11.57 5.76 -0.03
CA ILE A 144 11.73 5.98 1.41
C ILE A 144 11.83 4.66 2.17
N THR A 145 11.06 3.64 1.77
CA THR A 145 11.16 2.29 2.35
C THR A 145 12.58 1.75 2.23
N ASP A 146 13.18 1.80 1.04
CA ASP A 146 14.55 1.36 0.79
C ASP A 146 15.58 2.06 1.70
N ILE A 147 15.35 3.34 2.02
CA ILE A 147 16.24 4.11 2.90
C ILE A 147 16.17 3.60 4.34
N PHE A 148 14.98 3.27 4.84
CA PHE A 148 14.81 2.77 6.22
C PHE A 148 15.25 1.33 6.39
N GLU A 149 15.25 0.52 5.34
CA GLU A 149 15.65 -0.88 5.38
C GLU A 149 17.16 -1.10 5.26
N SER A 150 17.90 -0.12 4.73
CA SER A 150 19.36 -0.19 4.60
C SER A 150 20.06 0.00 5.96
N HIS A 151 20.34 -1.10 6.66
CA HIS A 151 20.96 -1.11 8.00
C HIS A 151 22.40 -0.61 8.05
N GLU A 152 23.11 -0.42 6.95
CA GLU A 152 24.58 -0.26 6.97
C GLU A 152 25.13 1.09 6.54
N VAL A 153 24.34 2.03 5.99
CA VAL A 153 24.95 3.23 5.42
C VAL A 153 24.37 4.53 5.97
N ARG A 154 25.12 5.08 6.94
CA ARG A 154 25.20 6.52 7.18
C ARG A 154 23.87 7.21 7.38
N GLN A 155 23.45 7.24 8.61
CA GLN A 155 22.27 7.99 9.08
C GLN A 155 22.16 9.39 8.43
N ALA A 156 23.26 10.11 8.24
CA ALA A 156 23.28 11.43 7.62
C ALA A 156 22.81 11.42 6.15
N GLU A 157 23.16 10.41 5.37
CA GLU A 157 22.76 10.31 3.96
C GLU A 157 21.29 9.87 3.82
N SER A 158 20.84 9.01 4.72
CA SER A 158 19.43 8.62 4.82
C SER A 158 18.56 9.81 5.21
N TYR A 159 18.96 10.60 6.19
CA TYR A 159 18.25 11.85 6.54
C TYR A 159 18.25 12.87 5.40
N ARG A 160 19.36 13.00 4.66
CA ARG A 160 19.43 13.90 3.50
C ARG A 160 18.46 13.46 2.39
N LYS A 161 18.41 12.16 2.06
CA LYS A 161 17.47 11.62 1.07
C LYS A 161 16.02 11.78 1.53
N LEU A 162 15.76 11.55 2.81
CA LEU A 162 14.46 11.81 3.42
C LEU A 162 14.05 13.26 3.26
N LEU A 163 14.93 14.20 3.62
CA LEU A 163 14.67 15.64 3.47
C LEU A 163 14.46 16.04 2.01
N LEU A 164 15.22 15.48 1.07
CA LEU A 164 15.06 15.74 -0.36
C LEU A 164 13.73 15.22 -0.90
N SER A 165 13.23 14.08 -0.41
CA SER A 165 11.90 13.59 -0.79
C SER A 165 10.77 14.47 -0.27
N MET A 166 10.94 15.06 0.92
CA MET A 166 10.00 16.04 1.49
C MET A 166 9.92 17.34 0.67
N VAL A 167 11.02 17.74 0.04
CA VAL A 167 11.07 18.94 -0.81
C VAL A 167 10.22 18.76 -2.08
N ASN A 168 10.14 17.53 -2.60
CA ASN A 168 9.36 17.25 -3.80
C ASN A 168 7.85 17.17 -3.51
N ASP A 169 7.45 16.37 -2.53
CA ASP A 169 6.03 16.25 -2.11
C ASP A 169 5.92 15.74 -0.66
N ILE A 170 5.45 16.61 0.23
CA ILE A 170 5.26 16.28 1.66
C ILE A 170 4.27 15.12 1.87
N ARG A 171 3.34 14.90 0.93
CA ARG A 171 2.33 13.83 1.00
C ARG A 171 2.96 12.46 1.09
N VAL A 172 4.11 12.24 0.46
CA VAL A 172 4.90 11.01 0.54
C VAL A 172 5.23 10.65 1.98
N MET A 173 5.72 11.63 2.77
CA MET A 173 6.04 11.44 4.19
C MET A 173 4.81 11.17 5.03
N LEU A 174 3.74 11.89 4.77
CA LEU A 174 2.49 11.74 5.52
C LEU A 174 1.86 10.35 5.30
N ILE A 175 1.93 9.82 4.08
CA ILE A 175 1.50 8.44 3.78
C ILE A 175 2.41 7.44 4.49
N LYS A 176 3.73 7.64 4.50
CA LYS A 176 4.65 6.75 5.23
C LYS A 176 4.44 6.81 6.74
N PHE A 177 4.07 7.96 7.31
CA PHE A 177 3.68 8.02 8.72
C PHE A 177 2.38 7.27 9.00
N ALA A 178 1.39 7.36 8.10
CA ALA A 178 0.15 6.58 8.21
C ALA A 178 0.42 5.07 8.13
N ASP A 179 1.28 4.63 7.20
CA ASP A 179 1.76 3.25 7.09
C ASP A 179 2.43 2.78 8.40
N ARG A 180 3.40 3.54 8.91
CA ARG A 180 4.07 3.25 10.17
C ARG A 180 3.11 3.19 11.36
N LEU A 181 2.19 4.15 11.44
CA LEU A 181 1.16 4.18 12.48
C LEU A 181 0.31 2.91 12.47
N HIS A 182 -0.12 2.47 11.28
CA HIS A 182 -0.88 1.24 11.15
C HIS A 182 -0.04 0.00 11.54
N ASN A 183 1.22 -0.06 11.10
CA ASN A 183 2.12 -1.15 11.47
C ASN A 183 2.35 -1.20 12.99
N MET A 184 2.50 -0.07 13.66
CA MET A 184 2.60 0.01 15.13
C MET A 184 1.32 -0.48 15.84
N ARG A 185 0.15 -0.18 15.29
CA ARG A 185 -1.15 -0.66 15.82
C ARG A 185 -1.33 -2.19 15.71
N THR A 186 -0.52 -2.85 14.88
CA THR A 186 -0.59 -4.29 14.61
C THR A 186 0.67 -5.06 15.04
N LEU A 187 1.53 -4.46 15.89
CA LEU A 187 2.78 -5.08 16.37
C LEU A 187 2.54 -6.37 17.15
N GLU A 188 1.43 -6.50 17.86
CA GLU A 188 1.08 -7.66 18.68
C GLU A 188 1.04 -8.99 17.89
N TYR A 189 0.82 -8.92 16.58
CA TYR A 189 0.81 -10.10 15.70
C TYR A 189 2.22 -10.53 15.24
N LEU A 190 3.25 -9.78 15.60
CA LEU A 190 4.63 -10.10 15.25
C LEU A 190 5.31 -10.90 16.37
N PRO A 191 6.27 -11.79 16.01
CA PRO A 191 7.13 -12.42 17.01
C PRO A 191 7.88 -11.37 17.86
N PRO A 192 8.15 -11.65 19.15
CA PRO A 192 8.78 -10.68 20.06
C PRO A 192 10.12 -10.11 19.58
N ASP A 193 10.88 -10.87 18.80
CA ASP A 193 12.16 -10.47 18.21
C ASP A 193 12.01 -9.48 17.03
N LYS A 194 10.76 -9.26 16.58
CA LYS A 194 10.40 -8.35 15.47
C LYS A 194 9.50 -7.20 15.90
N GLN A 195 9.14 -7.10 17.16
CA GLN A 195 8.43 -5.98 17.76
C GLN A 195 9.40 -4.86 18.15
#